data_d69c9eac192fb640098e88a5110a47e9
#
_entry.id   d69c9eac192fb640098e88a5110a47e9
#
_cell.length_a   1.000
_cell.length_b   1.000
_cell.length_c   1.000
_cell.angle_alpha   90.00
_cell.angle_beta   90.00
_cell.angle_gamma   90.00
#
_symmetry.space_group_name_H-M   'P 1'
#
loop_
_entity.id
_entity.type
_entity.pdbx_description
1 polymer ?
#
loop_
_entity_poly.entity_id
_entity_poly.type
_entity_poly.pdbx_seq_one_letter_code
_entity_poly.pdbx_strand_id
1 'polypeptide(L)'
;RAYNEALLKSEREHVTPYIKKNSSFNGGTLFTSVNVESPIESSEYRITVDTQEDFMVVKELLENVGKEADWIDYIKYLDSNQRVRDLNNSHMRDEGYAKSLLND
;
A
#
# COMPACT_ATOMS: atom_id res chain seq x y z
N ARG A 1 -2.58 -3.65 -21.84
CA ARG A 1 -1.28 -3.18 -22.31
C ARG A 1 -0.16 -3.65 -21.36
N ALA A 2 -0.13 -3.23 -20.11
CA ALA A 2 0.90 -3.63 -19.15
C ALA A 2 1.08 -5.16 -19.06
N TYR A 3 0.00 -5.92 -19.02
CA TYR A 3 0.05 -7.39 -18.99
C TYR A 3 0.81 -7.99 -20.17
N ASN A 4 0.64 -7.41 -21.37
CA ASN A 4 1.28 -7.92 -22.59
C ASN A 4 2.73 -7.45 -22.77
N GLU A 5 3.08 -6.29 -22.23
CA GLU A 5 4.35 -5.63 -22.45
C GLU A 5 5.35 -5.81 -21.29
N ALA A 6 4.87 -6.12 -20.08
CA ALA A 6 5.73 -6.35 -18.92
C ALA A 6 6.56 -7.63 -19.08
N LEU A 7 7.87 -7.54 -18.87
CA LEU A 7 8.82 -8.64 -19.04
C LEU A 7 9.40 -9.16 -17.72
N LEU A 8 9.60 -8.28 -16.74
CA LEU A 8 10.18 -8.65 -15.45
C LEU A 8 9.16 -9.41 -14.59
N LYS A 9 9.64 -10.33 -13.77
CA LYS A 9 8.79 -11.08 -12.84
C LYS A 9 8.08 -10.16 -11.88
N SER A 10 8.80 -9.18 -11.30
CA SER A 10 8.23 -8.17 -10.40
C SER A 10 7.12 -7.36 -11.06
N GLU A 11 7.26 -6.98 -12.34
CA GLU A 11 6.24 -6.26 -13.10
C GLU A 11 4.99 -7.10 -13.37
N ARG A 12 5.14 -8.42 -13.45
CA ARG A 12 4.04 -9.37 -13.70
C ARG A 12 3.34 -9.81 -12.42
N GLU A 13 4.07 -9.87 -11.31
CA GLU A 13 3.55 -10.23 -10.00
C GLU A 13 2.79 -9.07 -9.36
N HIS A 14 3.34 -7.85 -9.47
CA HIS A 14 2.74 -6.65 -8.92
C HIS A 14 2.04 -5.84 -10.03
N VAL A 15 0.84 -5.38 -9.76
CA VAL A 15 -0.06 -4.78 -10.78
C VAL A 15 0.49 -3.50 -11.40
N THR A 16 1.19 -2.68 -10.65
CA THR A 16 1.48 -1.29 -11.02
C THR A 16 2.91 -0.95 -11.45
N PRO A 17 3.97 -1.75 -11.19
CA PRO A 17 5.34 -1.31 -11.46
C PRO A 17 5.60 -0.92 -12.91
N TYR A 18 5.12 -1.71 -13.87
CA TYR A 18 5.24 -1.40 -15.29
C TYR A 18 4.55 -0.07 -15.66
N ILE A 19 3.34 0.16 -15.14
CA ILE A 19 2.58 1.39 -15.37
C ILE A 19 3.32 2.58 -14.77
N LYS A 20 3.75 2.47 -13.52
CA LYS A 20 4.46 3.54 -12.81
C LYS A 20 5.76 3.93 -13.50
N LYS A 21 6.57 2.94 -13.89
CA LYS A 21 7.84 3.13 -14.60
C LYS A 21 7.67 3.89 -15.91
N ASN A 22 6.60 3.58 -16.67
CA ASN A 22 6.33 4.17 -17.98
C ASN A 22 5.34 5.35 -17.93
N SER A 23 5.03 5.85 -16.76
CA SER A 23 4.14 7.00 -16.56
C SER A 23 4.87 8.34 -16.67
N SER A 24 4.13 9.40 -16.95
CA SER A 24 4.63 10.77 -16.99
C SER A 24 5.25 11.23 -15.66
N PHE A 25 4.82 10.67 -14.54
CA PHE A 25 5.39 10.93 -13.21
C PHE A 25 6.88 10.54 -13.14
N ASN A 26 7.27 9.45 -13.80
CA ASN A 26 8.65 8.97 -13.85
C ASN A 26 9.36 9.30 -15.21
N GLY A 27 8.85 10.29 -15.94
CA GLY A 27 9.43 10.72 -17.24
C GLY A 27 9.07 9.78 -18.40
N GLY A 28 8.20 8.82 -18.22
CA GLY A 28 7.68 7.94 -19.27
C GLY A 28 6.62 8.63 -20.13
N THR A 29 6.31 8.03 -21.28
CA THR A 29 5.34 8.57 -22.24
C THR A 29 4.17 7.65 -22.54
N LEU A 30 4.16 6.42 -21.98
CA LEU A 30 3.11 5.44 -22.27
C LEU A 30 1.80 5.68 -21.50
N PHE A 31 1.90 6.25 -20.30
CA PHE A 31 0.76 6.49 -19.42
C PHE A 31 0.81 7.90 -18.86
N THR A 32 -0.29 8.62 -19.00
CA THR A 32 -0.46 9.90 -18.31
C THR A 32 -0.86 9.64 -16.86
N SER A 33 -0.20 10.30 -15.93
CA SER A 33 -0.45 10.15 -14.49
C SER A 33 -0.69 11.49 -13.84
N VAL A 34 -1.53 11.49 -12.80
CA VAL A 34 -1.82 12.64 -11.95
C VAL A 34 -1.65 12.18 -10.50
N ASN A 35 -0.97 12.99 -9.69
CA ASN A 35 -0.88 12.73 -8.26
C ASN A 35 -2.13 13.23 -7.55
N VAL A 36 -2.72 12.37 -6.72
CA VAL A 36 -3.82 12.73 -5.81
C VAL A 36 -3.24 12.76 -4.40
N GLU A 37 -3.21 13.94 -3.82
CA GLU A 37 -2.69 14.13 -2.47
C GLU A 37 -3.75 13.79 -1.42
N SER A 38 -3.30 13.16 -0.33
CA SER A 38 -4.14 12.91 0.84
C SER A 38 -4.44 14.23 1.56
N PRO A 39 -5.68 14.45 2.04
CA PRO A 39 -6.02 15.63 2.84
C PRO A 39 -5.36 15.62 4.22
N ILE A 40 -4.84 14.48 4.66
CA ILE A 40 -4.12 14.32 5.92
C ILE A 40 -2.83 13.53 5.71
N GLU A 41 -1.81 13.80 6.51
CA GLU A 41 -0.59 12.98 6.52
C GLU A 41 -0.90 11.60 7.11
N SER A 42 -0.74 10.58 6.32
CA SER A 42 -1.07 9.19 6.69
C SER A 42 -0.07 8.16 6.18
N SER A 43 1.08 8.60 5.68
CA SER A 43 2.08 7.72 5.07
C SER A 43 2.71 6.71 6.05
N GLU A 44 2.67 7.00 7.33
CA GLU A 44 3.21 6.13 8.38
C GLU A 44 2.25 5.02 8.85
N TYR A 45 0.97 5.06 8.42
CA TYR A 45 0.00 4.03 8.79
C TYR A 45 -0.01 2.90 7.77
N ARG A 46 -0.09 1.66 8.26
CA ARG A 46 -0.16 0.46 7.44
C ARG A 46 -1.48 -0.27 7.69
N ILE A 47 -2.36 -0.29 6.68
CA ILE A 47 -3.68 -0.96 6.72
C ILE A 47 -3.79 -1.99 5.57
N THR A 48 -2.67 -2.53 5.12
CA THR A 48 -2.63 -3.68 4.20
C THR A 48 -2.59 -4.98 4.98
N VAL A 49 -2.94 -6.10 4.35
CA VAL A 49 -2.91 -7.42 5.00
C VAL A 49 -1.99 -8.35 4.22
N ASP A 50 -0.76 -8.49 4.70
CA ASP A 50 0.24 -9.41 4.15
C ASP A 50 0.79 -10.36 5.23
N THR A 51 0.63 -9.99 6.51
CA THR A 51 1.14 -10.72 7.67
C THR A 51 0.06 -10.95 8.71
N GLN A 52 0.34 -11.78 9.70
CA GLN A 52 -0.58 -12.02 10.84
C GLN A 52 -0.79 -10.75 11.66
N GLU A 53 0.24 -9.94 11.84
CA GLU A 53 0.19 -8.67 12.55
C GLU A 53 -0.70 -7.65 11.81
N ASP A 54 -0.61 -7.60 10.49
CA ASP A 54 -1.51 -6.78 9.68
C ASP A 54 -2.97 -7.20 9.85
N PHE A 55 -3.22 -8.50 9.86
CA PHE A 55 -4.57 -9.04 10.08
C PHE A 55 -5.13 -8.63 11.44
N MET A 56 -4.30 -8.65 12.48
CA MET A 56 -4.69 -8.21 13.82
C MET A 56 -5.08 -6.72 13.85
N VAL A 57 -4.32 -5.86 13.15
CA VAL A 57 -4.66 -4.43 13.03
C VAL A 57 -6.02 -4.25 12.35
N VAL A 58 -6.24 -4.90 11.20
CA VAL A 58 -7.51 -4.78 10.47
C VAL A 58 -8.68 -5.32 11.29
N LYS A 59 -8.49 -6.42 12.02
CA LYS A 59 -9.52 -6.97 12.94
C LYS A 59 -9.90 -5.94 14.00
N GLU A 60 -8.93 -5.32 14.66
CA GLU A 60 -9.17 -4.26 15.66
C GLU A 60 -9.94 -3.08 15.07
N LEU A 61 -9.58 -2.66 13.86
CA LEU A 61 -10.28 -1.58 13.16
C LEU A 61 -11.73 -1.92 12.86
N LEU A 62 -12.00 -3.12 12.35
CA LEU A 62 -13.36 -3.57 12.05
C LEU A 62 -14.22 -3.74 13.29
N GLU A 63 -13.66 -4.23 14.41
CA GLU A 63 -14.37 -4.42 15.67
C GLU A 63 -14.68 -3.10 16.38
N ASN A 64 -13.82 -2.09 16.31
CA ASN A 64 -13.94 -0.85 17.05
C ASN A 64 -14.46 0.35 16.24
N VAL A 65 -14.27 0.37 14.93
CA VAL A 65 -14.69 1.46 14.05
C VAL A 65 -15.82 1.01 13.10
N GLY A 66 -15.78 -0.25 12.68
CA GLY A 66 -16.79 -0.85 11.82
C GLY A 66 -16.40 -0.86 10.34
N LYS A 67 -17.09 -1.69 9.57
CA LYS A 67 -16.81 -1.91 8.13
C LYS A 67 -17.33 -0.81 7.21
N GLU A 68 -18.26 0.01 7.69
CA GLU A 68 -18.88 1.10 6.91
C GLU A 68 -18.19 2.45 7.12
N ALA A 69 -17.10 2.48 7.90
CA ALA A 69 -16.37 3.71 8.17
C ALA A 69 -15.51 4.14 6.98
N ASP A 70 -15.24 5.43 6.90
CA ASP A 70 -14.28 5.99 5.95
C ASP A 70 -12.83 5.67 6.40
N TRP A 71 -11.91 5.61 5.46
CA TRP A 71 -10.48 5.37 5.73
C TRP A 71 -9.89 6.41 6.73
N ILE A 72 -10.39 7.64 6.71
CA ILE A 72 -9.99 8.69 7.67
C ILE A 72 -10.34 8.29 9.11
N ASP A 73 -11.48 7.63 9.33
CA ASP A 73 -11.90 7.17 10.65
C ASP A 73 -10.97 6.08 11.18
N TYR A 74 -10.49 5.21 10.31
CA TYR A 74 -9.47 4.20 10.66
C TYR A 74 -8.15 4.85 11.07
N ILE A 75 -7.70 5.87 10.34
CA ILE A 75 -6.49 6.63 10.69
C ILE A 75 -6.64 7.32 12.06
N LYS A 76 -7.77 7.95 12.32
CA LYS A 76 -8.07 8.59 13.63
C LYS A 76 -8.03 7.56 14.77
N TYR A 77 -8.59 6.39 14.55
CA TYR A 77 -8.54 5.31 15.55
C TYR A 77 -7.10 4.89 15.84
N LEU A 78 -6.29 4.65 14.82
CA LEU A 78 -4.89 4.28 14.97
C LEU A 78 -4.06 5.38 15.64
N ASP A 79 -4.34 6.65 15.32
CA ASP A 79 -3.67 7.79 15.94
C ASP A 79 -3.93 7.86 17.44
N SER A 80 -5.12 7.50 17.88
CA SER A 80 -5.52 7.46 19.28
C SER A 80 -5.19 6.13 20.00
N ASN A 81 -4.75 5.10 19.29
CA ASN A 81 -4.51 3.76 19.81
C ASN A 81 -3.12 3.22 19.42
N GLN A 82 -2.09 3.75 20.08
CA GLN A 82 -0.70 3.40 19.80
C GLN A 82 -0.42 1.89 19.90
N ARG A 83 -1.06 1.20 20.83
CA ARG A 83 -0.94 -0.26 20.99
C ARG A 83 -1.31 -1.01 19.70
N VAL A 84 -2.40 -0.62 19.05
CA VAL A 84 -2.85 -1.24 17.79
C VAL A 84 -1.92 -0.87 16.65
N ARG A 85 -1.55 0.40 16.56
CA ARG A 85 -0.60 0.91 15.55
C ARG A 85 0.74 0.19 15.61
N ASP A 86 1.22 -0.16 16.81
CA ASP A 86 2.51 -0.82 17.01
C ASP A 86 2.51 -2.31 16.63
N LEU A 87 1.35 -2.93 16.41
CA LEU A 87 1.26 -4.34 16.06
C LEU A 87 2.00 -4.68 14.75
N ASN A 88 2.00 -3.78 13.78
CA ASN A 88 2.60 -4.01 12.46
C ASN A 88 3.57 -2.93 11.99
N ASN A 89 4.02 -2.02 12.86
CA ASN A 89 4.90 -0.91 12.49
C ASN A 89 6.35 -1.34 12.22
N SER A 90 6.74 -2.58 12.57
CA SER A 90 8.05 -3.15 12.28
C SER A 90 8.22 -3.62 10.83
N HIS A 91 7.13 -3.74 10.07
CA HIS A 91 7.17 -4.15 8.67
C HIS A 91 7.58 -3.00 7.75
N MET A 92 8.54 -3.27 6.88
CA MET A 92 8.96 -2.29 5.87
C MET A 92 7.86 -2.10 4.82
N ARG A 93 7.72 -0.85 4.36
CA ARG A 93 6.86 -0.53 3.22
C ARG A 93 7.41 -1.23 1.97
N ASP A 94 6.50 -1.77 1.15
CA ASP A 94 6.83 -2.44 -0.12
C ASP A 94 7.80 -3.64 0.02
N GLU A 95 7.85 -4.30 1.18
CA GLU A 95 8.71 -5.46 1.43
C GLU A 95 8.52 -6.58 0.39
N GLY A 96 7.28 -6.86 0.01
CA GLY A 96 6.95 -7.85 -1.02
C GLY A 96 7.54 -7.49 -2.38
N TYR A 97 7.44 -6.23 -2.79
CA TYR A 97 8.02 -5.74 -4.03
C TYR A 97 9.56 -5.79 -4.02
N ALA A 98 10.18 -5.42 -2.91
CA ALA A 98 11.63 -5.52 -2.75
C ALA A 98 12.13 -6.96 -2.90
N LYS A 99 11.39 -7.95 -2.36
CA LYS A 99 11.68 -9.38 -2.55
C LYS A 99 11.53 -9.81 -4.01
N SER A 100 10.49 -9.34 -4.71
CA SER A 100 10.27 -9.67 -6.12
C SER A 100 11.38 -9.14 -7.03
N LEU A 101 11.93 -7.97 -6.75
CA LEU A 101 13.05 -7.39 -7.50
C LEU A 101 14.30 -8.27 -7.49
N LEU A 102 14.54 -9.02 -6.42
CA LEU A 102 15.67 -9.96 -6.30
C LEU A 102 15.55 -11.16 -7.25
N ASN A 103 14.35 -11.42 -7.80
CA ASN A 103 14.06 -12.55 -8.68
C ASN A 103 13.89 -12.15 -10.16
N ASP A 104 14.12 -10.90 -10.49
CA ASP A 104 14.01 -10.38 -11.87
C ASP A 104 15.14 -10.85 -12.79
#